data_776e116619d8f3e780ddf062f6f98f14
#
_entry.id   776e116619d8f3e780ddf062f6f98f14
#
_cell.length_a   1.000
_cell.length_b   1.000
_cell.length_c   1.000
_cell.angle_alpha   90.00
_cell.angle_beta   90.00
_cell.angle_gamma   90.00
#
_symmetry.space_group_name_H-M   'P 1'
#
loop_
_entity.id
_entity.type
_entity.pdbx_description
1 polymer ?
#
loop_
_entity_poly.entity_id
_entity_poly.type
_entity_poly.pdbx_seq_one_letter_code
_entity_poly.pdbx_strand_id
1 'polypeptide(L)'
;MNFIISGKNIEVTPGLKDAIEQKLGKLERYFTPETEINVTLSVEKGRQKIEVTIPVKGNIIRSEQTSNDMYVSIDLVEEIIERQLRKYKNKLVARNQGHPTSYASSGNSFRKEFFDSEEETTEDDEVRIVRTKKFGIKPMFPEDACVQMELLGHNFFVFSNAETDEVNVVYKRKDGSFGLIEPEFS
;
A
#
# COMPACT_ATOMS: atom_id res chain seq x y z
N MET A 1 5.69 12.92 15.33
CA MET A 1 5.71 11.66 14.57
C MET A 1 6.66 10.69 15.26
N ASN A 2 6.21 9.49 15.60
CA ASN A 2 7.00 8.51 16.35
C ASN A 2 7.31 7.31 15.44
N PHE A 3 8.58 6.91 15.38
CA PHE A 3 9.02 5.72 14.65
C PHE A 3 9.17 4.53 15.60
N ILE A 4 8.49 3.42 15.24
CA ILE A 4 8.66 2.13 15.89
C ILE A 4 9.41 1.24 14.89
N ILE A 5 10.72 1.11 15.08
CA ILE A 5 11.61 0.39 14.16
C ILE A 5 11.96 -0.96 14.75
N SER A 6 11.71 -2.03 14.01
CA SER A 6 12.00 -3.41 14.38
C SER A 6 12.81 -4.12 13.30
N GLY A 7 13.66 -5.06 13.70
CA GLY A 7 14.45 -5.90 12.80
C GLY A 7 14.03 -7.36 12.89
N LYS A 8 13.85 -8.02 11.75
CA LYS A 8 13.64 -9.46 11.65
C LYS A 8 14.80 -10.09 10.88
N ASN A 9 15.60 -10.91 11.55
CA ASN A 9 16.84 -11.48 11.02
C ASN A 9 17.90 -10.41 10.64
N ILE A 10 17.81 -9.22 11.21
CA ILE A 10 18.78 -8.14 11.06
C ILE A 10 18.78 -7.29 12.33
N GLU A 11 19.96 -6.83 12.71
CA GLU A 11 20.13 -5.85 13.78
C GLU A 11 19.83 -4.44 13.26
N VAL A 12 19.01 -3.69 13.97
CA VAL A 12 18.72 -2.28 13.65
C VAL A 12 19.88 -1.43 14.19
N THR A 13 20.83 -1.13 13.32
CA THR A 13 21.97 -0.28 13.67
C THR A 13 21.56 1.19 13.82
N PRO A 14 22.30 2.00 14.60
CA PRO A 14 22.04 3.44 14.70
C PRO A 14 21.99 4.14 13.33
N GLY A 15 22.88 3.78 12.39
CA GLY A 15 22.91 4.35 11.06
C GLY A 15 21.65 4.04 10.23
N LEU A 16 21.07 2.84 10.37
CA LEU A 16 19.80 2.49 9.74
C LEU A 16 18.63 3.26 10.34
N LYS A 17 18.64 3.43 11.67
CA LYS A 17 17.65 4.21 12.37
C LYS A 17 17.67 5.67 11.93
N ASP A 18 18.85 6.28 11.92
CA ASP A 18 19.04 7.66 11.47
C ASP A 18 18.61 7.86 10.02
N ALA A 19 18.93 6.93 9.12
CA ALA A 19 18.52 6.96 7.73
C ALA A 19 17.00 6.90 7.57
N ILE A 20 16.30 6.02 8.31
CA ILE A 20 14.85 5.92 8.32
C ILE A 20 14.22 7.22 8.82
N GLU A 21 14.67 7.72 9.98
CA GLU A 21 14.16 8.96 10.57
C GLU A 21 14.38 10.17 9.65
N GLN A 22 15.54 10.26 8.99
CA GLN A 22 15.85 11.33 8.06
C GLN A 22 15.00 11.27 6.77
N LYS A 23 14.84 10.06 6.19
CA LYS A 23 14.12 9.89 4.92
C LYS A 23 12.61 9.97 5.12
N LEU A 24 12.06 9.18 6.02
CA LEU A 24 10.63 9.18 6.30
C LEU A 24 10.17 10.41 7.09
N GLY A 25 11.08 11.09 7.81
CA GLY A 25 10.81 12.36 8.47
C GLY A 25 10.32 13.45 7.54
N LYS A 26 10.73 13.46 6.27
CA LYS A 26 10.23 14.38 5.25
C LYS A 26 8.72 14.27 5.01
N LEU A 27 8.13 13.14 5.36
CA LEU A 27 6.71 12.88 5.21
C LEU A 27 5.88 13.51 6.35
N GLU A 28 6.51 14.10 7.37
CA GLU A 28 5.85 14.73 8.53
C GLU A 28 4.79 15.75 8.11
N ARG A 29 5.00 16.47 7.01
CA ARG A 29 4.04 17.44 6.44
C ARG A 29 2.67 16.86 6.09
N TYR A 30 2.53 15.54 6.02
CA TYR A 30 1.28 14.85 5.72
C TYR A 30 0.58 14.31 6.96
N PHE A 31 1.23 14.32 8.13
CA PHE A 31 0.79 13.65 9.35
C PHE A 31 0.64 14.59 10.53
N THR A 32 -0.02 14.09 11.57
CA THR A 32 -0.05 14.78 12.88
C THR A 32 1.18 14.35 13.71
N PRO A 33 1.62 15.19 14.69
CA PRO A 33 2.77 14.86 15.55
C PRO A 33 2.63 13.54 16.30
N GLU A 34 1.41 13.07 16.52
CA GLU A 34 1.08 11.84 17.26
C GLU A 34 1.06 10.58 16.37
N THR A 35 1.27 10.73 15.07
CA THR A 35 1.24 9.58 14.15
C THR A 35 2.40 8.63 14.43
N GLU A 36 2.10 7.35 14.64
CA GLU A 36 3.07 6.27 14.81
C GLU A 36 3.35 5.61 13.46
N ILE A 37 4.63 5.52 13.11
CA ILE A 37 5.09 4.83 11.90
C ILE A 37 5.79 3.54 12.30
N ASN A 38 5.22 2.42 11.91
CA ASN A 38 5.81 1.11 12.13
C ASN A 38 6.71 0.75 10.95
N VAL A 39 7.99 0.52 11.23
CA VAL A 39 9.00 0.12 10.25
C VAL A 39 9.57 -1.24 10.63
N THR A 40 9.49 -2.20 9.72
CA THR A 40 10.10 -3.51 9.90
C THR A 40 11.17 -3.74 8.83
N LEU A 41 12.40 -3.97 9.29
CA LEU A 41 13.51 -4.35 8.43
C LEU A 41 13.68 -5.86 8.47
N SER A 42 13.92 -6.50 7.33
CA SER A 42 14.18 -7.92 7.28
C SER A 42 15.21 -8.28 6.20
N VAL A 43 15.91 -9.40 6.43
CA VAL A 43 16.80 -9.98 5.42
C VAL A 43 16.35 -11.39 5.12
N GLU A 44 16.01 -11.64 3.84
CA GLU A 44 15.56 -12.93 3.35
C GLU A 44 16.35 -13.32 2.10
N LYS A 45 17.07 -14.46 2.15
CA LYS A 45 17.87 -14.97 1.02
C LYS A 45 18.84 -13.93 0.42
N GLY A 46 19.46 -13.09 1.26
CA GLY A 46 20.39 -12.05 0.85
C GLY A 46 19.73 -10.75 0.34
N ARG A 47 18.42 -10.71 0.19
CA ARG A 47 17.67 -9.50 -0.13
C ARG A 47 17.28 -8.74 1.13
N GLN A 48 17.44 -7.45 1.10
CA GLN A 48 17.12 -6.54 2.20
C GLN A 48 15.79 -5.86 1.95
N LYS A 49 14.85 -6.10 2.86
CA LYS A 49 13.46 -5.70 2.74
C LYS A 49 13.08 -4.74 3.84
N ILE A 50 12.40 -3.67 3.48
CA ILE A 50 11.75 -2.74 4.39
C ILE A 50 10.23 -2.80 4.20
N GLU A 51 9.50 -2.86 5.29
CA GLU A 51 8.05 -2.72 5.33
C GLU A 51 7.71 -1.51 6.22
N VAL A 52 6.91 -0.60 5.69
CA VAL A 52 6.45 0.60 6.42
C VAL A 52 4.94 0.59 6.48
N THR A 53 4.39 0.76 7.69
CA THR A 53 2.95 0.83 7.94
C THR A 53 2.64 2.13 8.70
N ILE A 54 1.76 2.95 8.13
CA ILE A 54 1.36 4.25 8.67
C ILE A 54 -0.16 4.31 8.80
N PRO A 55 -0.72 4.40 10.01
CA PRO A 55 -2.15 4.62 10.19
C PRO A 55 -2.52 6.07 9.87
N VAL A 56 -3.55 6.27 9.04
CA VAL A 56 -4.04 7.60 8.62
C VAL A 56 -5.56 7.65 8.72
N LYS A 57 -6.10 8.40 9.70
CA LYS A 57 -7.55 8.72 9.84
C LYS A 57 -8.52 7.66 9.28
N GLY A 58 -8.49 6.45 9.85
CA GLY A 58 -9.37 5.35 9.43
C GLY A 58 -8.83 4.47 8.32
N ASN A 59 -7.73 4.82 7.69
CA ASN A 59 -7.03 4.07 6.65
C ASN A 59 -5.63 3.67 7.11
N ILE A 60 -5.00 2.76 6.38
CA ILE A 60 -3.62 2.32 6.62
C ILE A 60 -2.86 2.43 5.30
N ILE A 61 -1.77 3.19 5.32
CA ILE A 61 -0.79 3.17 4.24
C ILE A 61 0.23 2.09 4.57
N ARG A 62 0.46 1.18 3.62
CA ARG A 62 1.47 0.14 3.75
C ARG A 62 2.26 0.06 2.46
N SER A 63 3.58 0.03 2.59
CA SER A 63 4.50 -0.17 1.47
C SER A 63 5.61 -1.12 1.88
N GLU A 64 6.01 -1.96 0.94
CA GLU A 64 7.08 -2.94 1.10
C GLU A 64 8.03 -2.79 -0.09
N GLN A 65 9.33 -2.70 0.18
CA GLN A 65 10.36 -2.62 -0.84
C GLN A 65 11.53 -3.54 -0.51
N THR A 66 12.10 -4.12 -1.55
CA THR A 66 13.21 -5.08 -1.43
C THR A 66 14.30 -4.74 -2.42
N SER A 67 15.54 -4.70 -1.94
CA SER A 67 16.73 -4.50 -2.78
C SER A 67 17.93 -5.30 -2.23
N ASN A 68 19.08 -5.15 -2.84
CA ASN A 68 20.34 -5.74 -2.35
C ASN A 68 20.98 -4.91 -1.22
N ASP A 69 20.49 -3.68 -0.98
CA ASP A 69 20.99 -2.76 0.03
C ASP A 69 19.82 -2.12 0.79
N MET A 70 19.90 -2.10 2.14
CA MET A 70 18.82 -1.58 2.97
C MET A 70 18.61 -0.07 2.77
N TYR A 71 19.67 0.69 2.54
CA TYR A 71 19.55 2.13 2.29
C TYR A 71 18.81 2.41 0.99
N VAL A 72 19.05 1.62 -0.05
CA VAL A 72 18.29 1.69 -1.32
C VAL A 72 16.83 1.32 -1.08
N SER A 73 16.54 0.30 -0.27
CA SER A 73 15.16 -0.07 0.07
C SER A 73 14.44 1.04 0.83
N ILE A 74 15.15 1.78 1.71
CA ILE A 74 14.62 2.94 2.44
C ILE A 74 14.25 4.07 1.47
N ASP A 75 15.12 4.37 0.48
CA ASP A 75 14.84 5.40 -0.51
C ASP A 75 13.64 5.05 -1.39
N LEU A 76 13.55 3.81 -1.86
CA LEU A 76 12.44 3.33 -2.68
C LEU A 76 11.10 3.38 -1.92
N VAL A 77 11.08 2.99 -0.65
CA VAL A 77 9.85 3.00 0.15
C VAL A 77 9.37 4.43 0.43
N GLU A 78 10.29 5.37 0.68
CA GLU A 78 9.97 6.80 0.86
C GLU A 78 9.25 7.36 -0.37
N GLU A 79 9.81 7.15 -1.56
CA GLU A 79 9.24 7.63 -2.82
C GLU A 79 7.83 7.08 -3.09
N ILE A 80 7.62 5.78 -2.83
CA ILE A 80 6.32 5.15 -3.05
C ILE A 80 5.29 5.69 -2.06
N ILE A 81 5.63 5.80 -0.78
CA ILE A 81 4.72 6.34 0.24
C ILE A 81 4.38 7.79 -0.07
N GLU A 82 5.34 8.62 -0.46
CA GLU A 82 5.06 10.01 -0.85
C GLU A 82 4.07 10.09 -2.03
N ARG A 83 4.24 9.25 -3.04
CA ARG A 83 3.32 9.16 -4.18
C ARG A 83 1.92 8.73 -3.77
N GLN A 84 1.79 7.76 -2.86
CA GLN A 84 0.50 7.32 -2.30
C GLN A 84 -0.17 8.45 -1.51
N LEU A 85 0.58 9.18 -0.68
CA LEU A 85 0.08 10.31 0.11
C LEU A 85 -0.41 11.46 -0.77
N ARG A 86 0.32 11.81 -1.82
CA ARG A 86 -0.11 12.84 -2.78
C ARG A 86 -1.44 12.46 -3.45
N LYS A 87 -1.60 11.20 -3.86
CA LYS A 87 -2.86 10.71 -4.43
C LYS A 87 -4.00 10.79 -3.42
N TYR A 88 -3.76 10.36 -2.19
CA TYR A 88 -4.75 10.42 -1.11
C TYR A 88 -5.20 11.85 -0.83
N LYS A 89 -4.27 12.78 -0.67
CA LYS A 89 -4.56 14.20 -0.46
C LYS A 89 -5.40 14.81 -1.59
N ASN A 90 -5.04 14.52 -2.85
CA ASN A 90 -5.78 15.03 -4.00
C ASN A 90 -7.22 14.49 -4.06
N LYS A 91 -7.45 13.22 -3.70
CA LYS A 91 -8.80 12.63 -3.61
C LYS A 91 -9.64 13.29 -2.50
N LEU A 92 -9.05 13.56 -1.32
CA LEU A 92 -9.76 14.25 -0.23
C LEU A 92 -10.17 15.67 -0.62
N VAL A 93 -9.29 16.41 -1.30
CA VAL A 93 -9.59 17.77 -1.77
C VAL A 93 -10.71 17.75 -2.82
N ALA A 94 -10.66 16.83 -3.77
CA ALA A 94 -11.71 16.67 -4.80
C ALA A 94 -13.08 16.33 -4.19
N ARG A 95 -13.13 15.48 -3.16
CA ARG A 95 -14.36 15.11 -2.44
C ARG A 95 -14.97 16.30 -1.69
N ASN A 96 -14.13 17.17 -1.10
CA ASN A 96 -14.60 18.35 -0.37
C ASN A 96 -15.08 19.51 -1.26
N GLN A 97 -14.73 19.48 -2.56
CA GLN A 97 -15.11 20.53 -3.52
C GLN A 97 -16.35 20.18 -4.37
N GLY A 98 -17.02 19.06 -4.11
CA GLY A 98 -18.31 18.70 -4.72
C GLY A 98 -18.25 18.50 -6.25
N HIS A 99 -17.09 18.28 -6.83
CA HIS A 99 -16.99 17.97 -8.25
C HIS A 99 -17.14 16.46 -8.49
N PRO A 100 -18.08 16.03 -9.38
CA PRO A 100 -18.06 14.67 -9.89
C PRO A 100 -16.74 14.48 -10.64
N THR A 101 -15.92 13.56 -10.19
CA THR A 101 -14.68 13.19 -10.86
C THR A 101 -14.97 12.57 -12.22
N SER A 102 -15.08 13.42 -13.25
CA SER A 102 -14.88 12.97 -14.62
C SER A 102 -13.40 12.61 -14.74
N TYR A 103 -13.12 11.32 -14.83
CA TYR A 103 -11.80 10.82 -15.17
C TYR A 103 -11.46 11.20 -16.61
N ALA A 104 -10.95 12.42 -16.80
CA ALA A 104 -10.31 12.78 -18.05
C ALA A 104 -8.96 12.06 -18.10
N SER A 105 -8.88 11.12 -19.02
CA SER A 105 -7.71 10.55 -19.62
C SER A 105 -6.60 11.59 -19.76
N SER A 106 -5.52 11.44 -19.03
CA SER A 106 -4.23 11.96 -19.46
C SER A 106 -3.23 10.83 -19.38
N GLY A 107 -2.89 10.34 -20.55
CA GLY A 107 -1.92 9.30 -20.74
C GLY A 107 -0.58 9.72 -20.13
N ASN A 108 -0.02 8.86 -19.33
CA ASN A 108 1.39 8.91 -19.10
C ASN A 108 1.99 7.51 -19.05
N SER A 109 2.85 7.32 -19.99
CA SER A 109 3.57 6.15 -20.46
C SER A 109 4.60 5.61 -19.45
N PHE A 110 4.45 5.86 -18.15
CA PHE A 110 5.41 5.42 -17.12
C PHE A 110 5.09 4.07 -16.47
N ARG A 111 4.10 3.35 -16.98
CA ARG A 111 3.53 2.19 -16.29
C ARG A 111 4.09 0.84 -16.75
N LYS A 112 5.07 0.80 -17.65
CA LYS A 112 5.51 -0.46 -18.28
C LYS A 112 6.85 -1.03 -17.82
N GLU A 113 7.63 -0.30 -17.02
CA GLU A 113 9.00 -0.73 -16.69
C GLU A 113 9.23 -1.25 -15.27
N PHE A 114 8.20 -1.24 -14.38
CA PHE A 114 8.39 -1.65 -12.98
C PHE A 114 7.73 -2.98 -12.60
N PHE A 115 7.07 -3.68 -13.53
CA PHE A 115 6.39 -4.94 -13.24
C PHE A 115 6.83 -6.10 -14.12
N ASP A 116 7.89 -5.96 -14.92
CA ASP A 116 8.44 -7.03 -15.72
C ASP A 116 9.75 -7.54 -15.10
N SER A 117 9.64 -8.25 -14.00
CA SER A 117 10.58 -9.29 -13.65
C SER A 117 9.81 -10.62 -13.74
N GLU A 118 9.71 -11.08 -14.97
CA GLU A 118 9.38 -12.47 -15.27
C GLU A 118 10.47 -13.36 -14.65
N GLU A 119 10.18 -13.95 -13.51
CA GLU A 119 10.80 -15.21 -13.15
C GLU A 119 10.12 -16.27 -14.02
N GLU A 120 10.81 -16.72 -15.06
CA GLU A 120 10.51 -17.98 -15.74
C GLU A 120 10.48 -19.10 -14.70
N THR A 121 9.29 -19.49 -14.25
CA THR A 121 9.08 -20.74 -13.56
C THR A 121 8.54 -21.74 -14.55
N THR A 122 9.40 -22.70 -14.87
CA THR A 122 9.05 -23.92 -15.58
C THR A 122 7.89 -24.67 -14.90
N GLU A 123 6.99 -25.08 -15.73
CA GLU A 123 5.86 -25.99 -15.61
C GLU A 123 5.88 -26.94 -14.40
N ASP A 124 4.96 -26.72 -13.48
CA ASP A 124 4.13 -27.71 -12.80
C ASP A 124 2.87 -26.99 -12.29
N ASP A 125 1.78 -27.11 -13.06
CA ASP A 125 0.48 -26.43 -12.82
C ASP A 125 -0.31 -27.04 -11.64
N GLU A 126 0.32 -27.34 -10.52
CA GLU A 126 -0.40 -27.62 -9.29
C GLU A 126 -0.86 -26.32 -8.62
N VAL A 127 -2.16 -26.06 -8.65
CA VAL A 127 -2.78 -24.94 -7.89
C VAL A 127 -2.51 -25.15 -6.40
N ARG A 128 -1.47 -24.51 -5.88
CA ARG A 128 -1.04 -24.63 -4.49
C ARG A 128 -1.33 -23.33 -3.73
N ILE A 129 -2.11 -23.43 -2.63
CA ILE A 129 -2.25 -22.31 -1.69
C ILE A 129 -0.99 -22.22 -0.83
N VAL A 130 -0.10 -21.31 -1.20
CA VAL A 130 1.18 -21.12 -0.51
C VAL A 130 1.07 -20.21 0.73
N ARG A 131 -0.03 -19.43 0.86
CA ARG A 131 -0.21 -18.50 1.97
C ARG A 131 -1.69 -18.23 2.27
N THR A 132 -2.05 -18.33 3.55
CA THR A 132 -3.37 -17.91 4.05
C THR A 132 -3.19 -16.68 4.93
N LYS A 133 -4.01 -15.64 4.73
CA LYS A 133 -4.05 -14.45 5.59
C LYS A 133 -5.44 -14.34 6.20
N LYS A 134 -5.49 -13.98 7.49
CA LYS A 134 -6.71 -13.60 8.20
C LYS A 134 -6.59 -12.13 8.57
N PHE A 135 -7.63 -11.36 8.33
CA PHE A 135 -7.68 -9.93 8.68
C PHE A 135 -9.08 -9.54 9.12
N GLY A 136 -9.17 -8.57 10.00
CA GLY A 136 -10.45 -7.98 10.41
C GLY A 136 -11.02 -7.11 9.31
N ILE A 137 -12.29 -7.28 9.01
CA ILE A 137 -13.04 -6.46 8.06
C ILE A 137 -13.74 -5.35 8.85
N LYS A 138 -13.63 -4.11 8.39
CA LYS A 138 -14.37 -2.96 8.93
C LYS A 138 -15.41 -2.50 7.92
N PRO A 139 -16.62 -2.11 8.37
CA PRO A 139 -17.60 -1.51 7.49
C PRO A 139 -17.07 -0.23 6.86
N MET A 140 -17.23 -0.08 5.54
CA MET A 140 -16.86 1.11 4.77
C MET A 140 -17.66 1.19 3.47
N PHE A 141 -17.70 2.37 2.87
CA PHE A 141 -18.33 2.55 1.56
C PHE A 141 -17.42 2.04 0.44
N PRO A 142 -17.98 1.63 -0.74
CA PRO A 142 -17.20 1.12 -1.86
C PRO A 142 -16.10 2.09 -2.33
N GLU A 143 -16.34 3.39 -2.29
CA GLU A 143 -15.36 4.42 -2.66
C GLU A 143 -14.17 4.45 -1.71
N ASP A 144 -14.43 4.30 -0.41
CA ASP A 144 -13.38 4.25 0.62
C ASP A 144 -12.57 2.95 0.50
N ALA A 145 -13.22 1.84 0.16
CA ALA A 145 -12.57 0.57 -0.12
C ALA A 145 -11.63 0.66 -1.35
N CYS A 146 -12.02 1.37 -2.41
CA CYS A 146 -11.15 1.65 -3.56
C CYS A 146 -9.92 2.47 -3.15
N VAL A 147 -10.10 3.48 -2.30
CA VAL A 147 -8.98 4.28 -1.76
C VAL A 147 -8.06 3.42 -0.91
N GLN A 148 -8.64 2.61 -0.01
CA GLN A 148 -7.87 1.72 0.85
C GLN A 148 -7.07 0.70 0.04
N MET A 149 -7.67 0.12 -1.00
CA MET A 149 -7.00 -0.79 -1.93
C MET A 149 -5.76 -0.15 -2.57
N GLU A 150 -5.89 1.10 -3.05
CA GLU A 150 -4.76 1.80 -3.67
C GLU A 150 -3.67 2.17 -2.66
N LEU A 151 -4.04 2.56 -1.44
CA LEU A 151 -3.09 2.86 -0.37
C LEU A 151 -2.28 1.64 0.08
N LEU A 152 -2.90 0.47 0.04
CA LEU A 152 -2.25 -0.81 0.33
C LEU A 152 -1.43 -1.36 -0.85
N GLY A 153 -1.53 -0.75 -2.03
CA GLY A 153 -0.88 -1.23 -3.25
C GLY A 153 -1.48 -2.53 -3.80
N HIS A 154 -2.72 -2.84 -3.46
CA HIS A 154 -3.40 -4.06 -3.91
C HIS A 154 -4.21 -3.83 -5.18
N ASN A 155 -4.46 -4.90 -5.94
CA ASN A 155 -5.31 -4.89 -7.12
C ASN A 155 -6.76 -5.27 -6.81
N PHE A 156 -7.04 -5.78 -5.62
CA PHE A 156 -8.36 -6.05 -5.09
C PHE A 156 -8.39 -5.83 -3.57
N PHE A 157 -9.58 -5.60 -3.04
CA PHE A 157 -9.77 -5.43 -1.60
C PHE A 157 -11.15 -5.95 -1.18
N VAL A 158 -11.16 -6.75 -0.11
CA VAL A 158 -12.38 -7.33 0.48
C VAL A 158 -12.78 -6.48 1.68
N PHE A 159 -14.04 -6.07 1.76
CA PHE A 159 -14.55 -5.20 2.82
C PHE A 159 -16.01 -5.56 3.18
N SER A 160 -16.50 -5.09 4.31
CA SER A 160 -17.93 -5.08 4.62
C SER A 160 -18.51 -3.77 4.08
N ASN A 161 -19.54 -3.86 3.25
CA ASN A 161 -20.23 -2.69 2.73
C ASN A 161 -21.09 -2.07 3.83
N ALA A 162 -20.87 -0.80 4.15
CA ALA A 162 -21.60 -0.11 5.20
C ALA A 162 -23.09 0.15 4.88
N GLU A 163 -23.51 0.00 3.62
CA GLU A 163 -24.89 0.15 3.20
C GLU A 163 -25.68 -1.17 3.31
N THR A 164 -25.02 -2.31 2.99
CA THR A 164 -25.69 -3.61 2.91
C THR A 164 -25.31 -4.56 4.04
N ASP A 165 -24.29 -4.22 4.83
CA ASP A 165 -23.66 -5.09 5.83
C ASP A 165 -23.09 -6.41 5.25
N GLU A 166 -23.00 -6.50 3.93
CA GLU A 166 -22.49 -7.66 3.21
C GLU A 166 -21.01 -7.54 2.88
N VAL A 167 -20.36 -8.69 2.67
CA VAL A 167 -18.97 -8.73 2.24
C VAL A 167 -18.90 -8.48 0.74
N ASN A 168 -18.25 -7.39 0.34
CA ASN A 168 -18.04 -7.03 -1.05
C ASN A 168 -16.55 -7.01 -1.41
N VAL A 169 -16.26 -6.98 -2.72
CA VAL A 169 -14.88 -6.90 -3.23
C VAL A 169 -14.77 -5.79 -4.27
N VAL A 170 -13.85 -4.85 -4.05
CA VAL A 170 -13.44 -3.91 -5.09
C VAL A 170 -12.17 -4.40 -5.76
N TYR A 171 -12.05 -4.19 -7.07
CA TYR A 171 -10.87 -4.57 -7.83
C TYR A 171 -10.51 -3.52 -8.89
N LYS A 172 -9.23 -3.46 -9.22
CA LYS A 172 -8.72 -2.55 -10.24
C LYS A 172 -8.78 -3.19 -11.61
N ARG A 173 -9.40 -2.51 -12.57
CA ARG A 173 -9.48 -2.94 -13.97
C ARG A 173 -8.22 -2.52 -14.74
N LYS A 174 -8.00 -3.16 -15.89
CA LYS A 174 -6.85 -2.87 -16.78
C LYS A 174 -6.86 -1.44 -17.33
N ASP A 175 -8.03 -0.85 -17.48
CA ASP A 175 -8.23 0.54 -17.94
C ASP A 175 -8.00 1.58 -16.83
N GLY A 176 -7.68 1.14 -15.61
CA GLY A 176 -7.46 1.99 -14.44
C GLY A 176 -8.72 2.37 -13.68
N SER A 177 -9.91 1.97 -14.15
CA SER A 177 -11.18 2.08 -13.41
C SER A 177 -11.28 1.01 -12.31
N PHE A 178 -12.33 1.09 -11.49
CA PHE A 178 -12.62 0.12 -10.44
C PHE A 178 -13.89 -0.67 -10.75
N GLY A 179 -13.93 -1.92 -10.32
CA GLY A 179 -15.13 -2.74 -10.33
C GLY A 179 -15.53 -3.12 -8.91
N LEU A 180 -16.82 -3.27 -8.67
CA LEU A 180 -17.40 -3.80 -7.44
C LEU A 180 -18.00 -5.17 -7.74
N ILE A 181 -17.72 -6.14 -6.87
CA ILE A 181 -18.33 -7.47 -6.86
C ILE A 181 -19.15 -7.56 -5.57
N GLU A 182 -20.43 -7.81 -5.72
CA GLU A 182 -21.39 -8.03 -4.64
C GLU A 182 -21.80 -9.50 -4.70
N PRO A 183 -21.28 -10.35 -3.78
CA PRO A 183 -21.65 -11.77 -3.76
C PRO A 183 -23.10 -11.95 -3.29
N GLU A 184 -23.90 -12.65 -4.06
CA GLU A 184 -25.22 -13.09 -3.64
C GLU A 184 -25.11 -14.54 -3.11
N PHE A 185 -25.62 -14.79 -1.91
CA PHE A 185 -25.74 -16.15 -1.38
C PHE A 185 -27.10 -16.70 -1.78
N SER A 186 -27.09 -17.66 -2.69
CA SER A 186 -28.30 -18.42 -3.10
C SER A 186 -28.49 -19.66 -2.25
#